data_79a926a31e76b0d5e5b4b1704d679cb0
#
_entry.id   79a926a31e76b0d5e5b4b1704d679cb0
#
_cell.length_a   1.000
_cell.length_b   1.000
_cell.length_c   1.000
_cell.angle_alpha   90.00
_cell.angle_beta   90.00
_cell.angle_gamma   90.00
#
_symmetry.space_group_name_H-M   'P 1'
#
loop_
_entity.id
_entity.type
_entity.pdbx_description
1 polymer ?
#
loop_
_entity_poly.entity_id
_entity_poly.type
_entity_poly.pdbx_seq_one_letter_code
_entity_poly.pdbx_strand_id
1 'polypeptide(L)'
;MNFLSVAEIAKLWNVSERSVRNYCSKGRIPGAYLVGKTWMIPCDAVKPDRKARLSNSKKTLLDILKLEKESKLNGGIYHKVQIELTYNSNHIEGSRLTHDQTRYIYETNTIGLTDDVINVDDIVETANHFRCIDLIIDKANLNITENLIKQLHFILKNGTTDSRKNWFVVGDYKKLPNEVGGRVTISPEKVEDEVKSLIEWYNNIKNKTLNDIIEFHYRFE
;
A
#
# COMPACT_ATOMS: atom_id res chain seq x y z
N MET A 1 41.51 -30.19 -4.19
CA MET A 1 40.07 -30.22 -4.58
C MET A 1 40.01 -30.34 -6.08
N ASN A 2 39.26 -31.29 -6.62
CA ASN A 2 39.08 -31.46 -8.06
C ASN A 2 37.91 -30.54 -8.50
N PHE A 3 38.10 -29.86 -9.63
CA PHE A 3 37.12 -29.01 -10.24
C PHE A 3 36.69 -29.54 -11.60
N LEU A 4 35.45 -29.38 -11.93
CA LEU A 4 34.85 -29.75 -13.20
C LEU A 4 34.43 -28.50 -13.97
N SER A 5 34.41 -28.64 -15.30
CA SER A 5 33.91 -27.61 -16.20
C SER A 5 32.39 -27.55 -16.21
N VAL A 6 31.86 -26.46 -16.75
CA VAL A 6 30.38 -26.28 -16.93
C VAL A 6 29.81 -27.43 -17.77
N ALA A 7 30.49 -27.93 -18.78
CA ALA A 7 30.03 -29.01 -19.64
C ALA A 7 29.92 -30.34 -18.88
N GLU A 8 30.89 -30.65 -18.04
CA GLU A 8 30.92 -31.86 -17.25
C GLU A 8 29.81 -31.85 -16.19
N ILE A 9 29.65 -30.73 -15.48
CA ILE A 9 28.56 -30.56 -14.49
C ILE A 9 27.19 -30.58 -15.18
N ALA A 10 27.04 -29.99 -16.37
CA ALA A 10 25.79 -30.04 -17.13
C ALA A 10 25.36 -31.48 -17.44
N LYS A 11 26.32 -32.32 -17.84
CA LYS A 11 26.11 -33.77 -18.06
C LYS A 11 25.76 -34.48 -16.75
N LEU A 12 26.53 -34.25 -15.70
CA LEU A 12 26.33 -34.89 -14.38
C LEU A 12 24.93 -34.57 -13.80
N TRP A 13 24.48 -33.35 -13.92
CA TRP A 13 23.19 -32.87 -13.37
C TRP A 13 22.01 -33.01 -14.34
N ASN A 14 22.27 -33.49 -15.56
CA ASN A 14 21.27 -33.55 -16.65
C ASN A 14 20.53 -32.22 -16.86
N VAL A 15 21.29 -31.17 -17.09
CA VAL A 15 20.80 -29.80 -17.37
C VAL A 15 21.61 -29.15 -18.49
N SER A 16 21.10 -28.06 -19.06
CA SER A 16 21.86 -27.29 -20.06
C SER A 16 23.04 -26.57 -19.41
N GLU A 17 24.12 -26.40 -20.16
CA GLU A 17 25.28 -25.57 -19.75
C GLU A 17 24.88 -24.14 -19.37
N ARG A 18 23.88 -23.58 -20.07
CA ARG A 18 23.28 -22.27 -19.73
C ARG A 18 22.73 -22.24 -18.33
N SER A 19 22.08 -23.31 -17.88
CA SER A 19 21.57 -23.44 -16.52
C SER A 19 22.68 -23.45 -15.49
N VAL A 20 23.76 -24.21 -15.75
CA VAL A 20 24.93 -24.26 -14.88
C VAL A 20 25.60 -22.89 -14.77
N ARG A 21 25.84 -22.21 -15.89
CA ARG A 21 26.40 -20.83 -15.90
C ARG A 21 25.52 -19.86 -15.10
N ASN A 22 24.19 -19.99 -15.20
CA ASN A 22 23.24 -19.16 -14.45
C ASN A 22 23.28 -19.47 -12.94
N TYR A 23 23.50 -20.71 -12.54
CA TYR A 23 23.69 -21.05 -11.13
C TYR A 23 24.99 -20.47 -10.58
N CYS A 24 26.09 -20.56 -11.34
CA CYS A 24 27.38 -19.97 -10.97
C CYS A 24 27.29 -18.43 -10.84
N SER A 25 26.76 -17.75 -11.85
CA SER A 25 26.67 -16.28 -11.88
C SER A 25 25.77 -15.71 -10.77
N LYS A 26 24.81 -16.51 -10.26
CA LYS A 26 23.95 -16.14 -9.14
C LYS A 26 24.48 -16.61 -7.78
N GLY A 27 25.73 -17.08 -7.71
CA GLY A 27 26.33 -17.57 -6.46
C GLY A 27 25.64 -18.77 -5.83
N ARG A 28 24.90 -19.57 -6.61
CA ARG A 28 24.10 -20.70 -6.09
C ARG A 28 24.88 -22.00 -5.97
N ILE A 29 26.14 -22.02 -6.41
CA ILE A 29 27.04 -23.14 -6.27
C ILE A 29 28.20 -22.69 -5.38
N PRO A 30 28.21 -23.09 -4.11
CA PRO A 30 29.29 -22.73 -3.19
C PRO A 30 30.64 -23.25 -3.74
N GLY A 31 31.69 -22.42 -3.67
CA GLY A 31 33.03 -22.76 -4.11
C GLY A 31 33.27 -22.72 -5.63
N ALA A 32 32.23 -22.38 -6.43
CA ALA A 32 32.43 -22.13 -7.87
C ALA A 32 33.06 -20.74 -8.08
N TYR A 33 34.09 -20.67 -8.94
CA TYR A 33 34.78 -19.42 -9.28
C TYR A 33 35.12 -19.33 -10.76
N LEU A 34 35.37 -18.14 -11.25
CA LEU A 34 35.62 -17.87 -12.66
C LEU A 34 37.14 -17.74 -12.92
N VAL A 35 37.64 -18.51 -13.87
CA VAL A 35 39.04 -18.40 -14.36
C VAL A 35 38.97 -17.96 -15.81
N GLY A 36 39.36 -16.71 -16.09
CA GLY A 36 39.19 -16.12 -17.43
C GLY A 36 37.70 -16.07 -17.80
N LYS A 37 37.29 -16.88 -18.79
CA LYS A 37 35.88 -17.00 -19.25
C LYS A 37 35.24 -18.32 -18.86
N THR A 38 35.93 -19.15 -18.06
CA THR A 38 35.50 -20.52 -17.72
C THR A 38 35.18 -20.63 -16.21
N TRP A 39 34.00 -21.17 -15.88
CA TRP A 39 33.64 -21.49 -14.50
C TRP A 39 34.30 -22.80 -14.09
N MET A 40 34.94 -22.78 -12.93
CA MET A 40 35.50 -23.94 -12.25
C MET A 40 34.57 -24.28 -11.09
N ILE A 41 34.04 -25.51 -11.07
CA ILE A 41 32.99 -25.93 -10.15
C ILE A 41 33.49 -27.11 -9.33
N PRO A 42 33.41 -27.12 -8.00
CA PRO A 42 33.84 -28.28 -7.20
C PRO A 42 33.13 -29.57 -7.66
N CYS A 43 33.87 -30.67 -7.73
CA CYS A 43 33.30 -31.96 -8.18
C CYS A 43 32.23 -32.53 -7.25
N ASP A 44 32.24 -32.12 -5.98
CA ASP A 44 31.26 -32.44 -4.93
C ASP A 44 30.09 -31.44 -4.85
N ALA A 45 30.03 -30.48 -5.77
CA ALA A 45 28.93 -29.49 -5.81
C ALA A 45 27.58 -30.20 -5.98
N VAL A 46 26.62 -29.81 -5.15
CA VAL A 46 25.23 -30.28 -5.25
C VAL A 46 24.44 -29.41 -6.20
N LYS A 47 23.65 -30.06 -7.06
CA LYS A 47 22.76 -29.35 -7.98
C LYS A 47 21.79 -28.48 -7.18
N PRO A 48 21.78 -27.15 -7.40
CA PRO A 48 20.84 -26.27 -6.72
C PRO A 48 19.38 -26.63 -7.07
N ASP A 49 18.53 -26.72 -6.08
CA ASP A 49 17.10 -26.92 -6.31
C ASP A 49 16.57 -25.85 -7.29
N ARG A 50 15.71 -26.27 -8.21
CA ARG A 50 14.94 -25.28 -8.97
C ARG A 50 14.16 -24.48 -7.93
N LYS A 51 14.50 -23.18 -7.76
CA LYS A 51 13.52 -22.30 -7.12
C LYS A 51 12.21 -22.57 -7.84
N ALA A 52 11.22 -23.09 -7.12
CA ALA A 52 9.88 -23.23 -7.67
C ALA A 52 9.62 -21.91 -8.40
N ARG A 53 9.32 -21.95 -9.70
CA ARG A 53 8.70 -20.81 -10.35
C ARG A 53 7.52 -20.57 -9.47
N LEU A 54 7.54 -19.42 -8.72
CA LEU A 54 6.33 -18.90 -8.12
C LEU A 54 5.27 -19.09 -9.19
N SER A 55 4.29 -19.95 -8.90
CA SER A 55 3.24 -20.24 -9.83
C SER A 55 2.80 -18.93 -10.43
N ASN A 56 2.59 -18.85 -11.72
CA ASN A 56 2.00 -17.70 -12.41
C ASN A 56 0.51 -17.60 -12.01
N SER A 57 0.20 -17.67 -10.71
CA SER A 57 -1.02 -17.12 -10.17
C SER A 57 -0.90 -15.64 -10.48
N LYS A 58 -1.77 -15.14 -11.35
CA LYS A 58 -1.85 -13.72 -11.66
C LYS A 58 -1.88 -12.99 -10.32
N LYS A 59 -0.82 -12.25 -10.01
CA LYS A 59 -0.80 -11.42 -8.80
C LYS A 59 -2.02 -10.52 -8.84
N THR A 60 -2.76 -10.47 -7.76
CA THR A 60 -3.86 -9.54 -7.63
C THR A 60 -3.32 -8.12 -7.53
N LEU A 61 -4.17 -7.12 -7.76
CA LEU A 61 -3.79 -5.73 -7.54
C LEU A 61 -3.25 -5.51 -6.12
N LEU A 62 -3.88 -6.12 -5.12
CA LEU A 62 -3.46 -6.03 -3.73
C LEU A 62 -2.07 -6.63 -3.50
N ASP A 63 -1.76 -7.77 -4.13
CA ASP A 63 -0.41 -8.38 -4.04
C ASP A 63 0.66 -7.45 -4.63
N ILE A 64 0.32 -6.74 -5.71
CA ILE A 64 1.23 -5.77 -6.35
C ILE A 64 1.44 -4.58 -5.41
N LEU A 65 0.37 -4.00 -4.89
CA LEU A 65 0.42 -2.87 -3.96
C LEU A 65 1.26 -3.17 -2.71
N LYS A 66 1.05 -4.35 -2.10
CA LYS A 66 1.84 -4.79 -0.93
C LYS A 66 3.32 -4.96 -1.27
N LEU A 67 3.63 -5.59 -2.41
CA LEU A 67 5.01 -5.80 -2.85
C LEU A 67 5.73 -4.47 -3.12
N GLU A 68 5.06 -3.54 -3.80
CA GLU A 68 5.65 -2.22 -4.13
C GLU A 68 5.80 -1.34 -2.89
N LYS A 69 4.85 -1.41 -1.95
CA LYS A 69 4.94 -0.76 -0.64
C LYS A 69 6.18 -1.25 0.15
N GLU A 70 6.36 -2.57 0.26
CA GLU A 70 7.50 -3.18 0.95
C GLU A 70 8.85 -2.84 0.28
N SER A 71 8.89 -2.86 -1.05
CA SER A 71 10.09 -2.57 -1.83
C SER A 71 10.39 -1.08 -1.98
N LYS A 72 9.47 -0.20 -1.57
CA LYS A 72 9.52 1.26 -1.76
C LYS A 72 9.82 1.64 -3.22
N LEU A 73 9.16 0.94 -4.16
CA LEU A 73 9.37 1.13 -5.58
C LEU A 73 8.77 2.45 -6.04
N ASN A 74 9.60 3.35 -6.55
CA ASN A 74 9.15 4.60 -7.15
C ASN A 74 8.60 4.36 -8.57
N GLY A 75 7.54 5.09 -8.93
CA GLY A 75 6.93 5.04 -10.27
C GLY A 75 6.03 3.83 -10.53
N GLY A 76 5.84 2.94 -9.54
CA GLY A 76 4.89 1.82 -9.60
C GLY A 76 3.44 2.25 -9.37
N ILE A 77 2.53 1.26 -9.34
CA ILE A 77 1.10 1.53 -9.11
C ILE A 77 0.84 1.99 -7.66
N TYR A 78 1.56 1.47 -6.68
CA TYR A 78 1.47 1.93 -5.29
C TYR A 78 1.85 3.40 -5.17
N HIS A 79 2.98 3.81 -5.78
CA HIS A 79 3.44 5.20 -5.79
C HIS A 79 2.38 6.14 -6.42
N LYS A 80 1.79 5.72 -7.56
CA LYS A 80 0.71 6.47 -8.20
C LYS A 80 -0.53 6.57 -7.32
N VAL A 81 -0.96 5.46 -6.72
CA VAL A 81 -2.12 5.44 -5.81
C VAL A 81 -1.92 6.37 -4.63
N GLN A 82 -0.74 6.40 -4.04
CA GLN A 82 -0.44 7.32 -2.94
C GLN A 82 -0.64 8.79 -3.36
N ILE A 83 -0.12 9.19 -4.51
CA ILE A 83 -0.18 10.58 -4.95
C ILE A 83 -1.58 10.94 -5.47
N GLU A 84 -2.08 10.17 -6.43
CA GLU A 84 -3.33 10.50 -7.15
C GLU A 84 -4.55 10.42 -6.21
N LEU A 85 -4.65 9.35 -5.41
CA LEU A 85 -5.80 9.22 -4.50
C LEU A 85 -5.77 10.28 -3.42
N THR A 86 -4.59 10.58 -2.85
CA THR A 86 -4.45 11.62 -1.83
C THR A 86 -4.79 13.00 -2.39
N TYR A 87 -4.24 13.35 -3.55
CA TYR A 87 -4.55 14.63 -4.18
C TYR A 87 -6.05 14.78 -4.44
N ASN A 88 -6.67 13.79 -5.11
CA ASN A 88 -8.08 13.89 -5.49
C ASN A 88 -8.99 13.91 -4.27
N SER A 89 -8.76 13.07 -3.27
CA SER A 89 -9.58 13.03 -2.04
C SER A 89 -9.49 14.35 -1.29
N ASN A 90 -8.29 14.85 -1.03
CA ASN A 90 -8.12 16.09 -0.29
C ASN A 90 -8.64 17.32 -1.07
N HIS A 91 -8.54 17.31 -2.41
CA HIS A 91 -9.06 18.39 -3.25
C HIS A 91 -10.59 18.46 -3.20
N ILE A 92 -11.29 17.31 -3.17
CA ILE A 92 -12.74 17.25 -2.97
C ILE A 92 -13.14 17.85 -1.62
N GLU A 93 -12.33 17.61 -0.58
CA GLU A 93 -12.54 18.17 0.77
C GLU A 93 -12.07 19.62 0.91
N GLY A 94 -11.63 20.27 -0.16
CA GLY A 94 -11.30 21.69 -0.20
C GLY A 94 -9.83 22.05 0.03
N SER A 95 -8.93 21.08 0.08
CA SER A 95 -7.49 21.34 0.11
C SER A 95 -7.04 22.12 -1.12
N ARG A 96 -6.17 23.10 -0.90
CA ARG A 96 -5.60 23.94 -1.96
C ARG A 96 -4.23 23.48 -2.45
N LEU A 97 -3.71 22.38 -1.92
CA LEU A 97 -2.45 21.82 -2.40
C LEU A 97 -2.58 21.39 -3.86
N THR A 98 -1.57 21.72 -4.65
CA THR A 98 -1.48 21.25 -6.03
C THR A 98 -1.06 19.78 -6.08
N HIS A 99 -1.27 19.15 -7.22
CA HIS A 99 -0.81 17.77 -7.46
C HIS A 99 0.72 17.64 -7.25
N ASP A 100 1.50 18.62 -7.73
CA ASP A 100 2.95 18.61 -7.55
C ASP A 100 3.36 18.78 -6.10
N GLN A 101 2.66 19.63 -5.33
CA GLN A 101 2.91 19.77 -3.89
C GLN A 101 2.59 18.48 -3.14
N THR A 102 1.47 17.83 -3.45
CA THR A 102 1.15 16.50 -2.90
C THR A 102 2.25 15.48 -3.21
N ARG A 103 2.75 15.46 -4.45
CA ARG A 103 3.86 14.60 -4.86
C ARG A 103 5.15 14.93 -4.10
N TYR A 104 5.52 16.20 -3.95
CA TYR A 104 6.72 16.58 -3.19
C TYR A 104 6.63 16.16 -1.73
N ILE A 105 5.46 16.33 -1.10
CA ILE A 105 5.26 15.87 0.29
C ILE A 105 5.50 14.35 0.36
N TYR A 106 4.96 13.57 -0.59
CA TYR A 106 5.13 12.13 -0.61
C TYR A 106 6.58 11.69 -0.84
N GLU A 107 7.21 12.22 -1.92
CA GLU A 107 8.51 11.75 -2.39
C GLU A 107 9.68 12.26 -1.55
N THR A 108 9.58 13.48 -1.02
CA THR A 108 10.72 14.18 -0.43
C THR A 108 10.46 14.71 0.98
N ASN A 109 9.23 14.58 1.50
CA ASN A 109 8.78 15.18 2.76
C ASN A 109 9.05 16.70 2.81
N THR A 110 8.93 17.36 1.68
CA THR A 110 9.08 18.80 1.50
C THR A 110 7.87 19.39 0.77
N ILE A 111 7.73 20.71 0.84
CA ILE A 111 6.78 21.46 0.05
C ILE A 111 7.54 22.49 -0.78
N GLY A 112 7.20 22.61 -2.07
CA GLY A 112 7.79 23.62 -2.93
C GLY A 112 7.40 25.03 -2.43
N LEU A 113 8.33 25.98 -2.51
CA LEU A 113 8.05 27.39 -2.24
C LEU A 113 7.08 27.91 -3.30
N THR A 114 6.01 28.55 -2.83
CA THR A 114 5.04 29.27 -3.65
C THR A 114 4.79 30.64 -2.99
N ASP A 115 4.32 31.61 -3.78
CA ASP A 115 3.90 32.90 -3.23
C ASP A 115 2.53 32.81 -2.54
N ASP A 116 1.86 31.68 -2.66
CA ASP A 116 0.55 31.43 -2.07
C ASP A 116 0.64 31.03 -0.59
N VAL A 117 -0.34 31.46 0.18
CA VAL A 117 -0.51 31.01 1.57
C VAL A 117 -1.05 29.58 1.56
N ILE A 118 -0.28 28.66 2.12
CA ILE A 118 -0.65 27.25 2.25
C ILE A 118 -1.20 27.01 3.67
N ASN A 119 -2.34 26.34 3.75
CA ASN A 119 -2.89 25.92 5.03
C ASN A 119 -2.08 24.75 5.60
N VAL A 120 -1.64 24.89 6.84
CA VAL A 120 -0.86 23.83 7.52
C VAL A 120 -1.69 22.57 7.68
N ASP A 121 -2.99 22.68 7.91
CA ASP A 121 -3.87 21.51 8.03
C ASP A 121 -3.91 20.71 6.72
N ASP A 122 -3.89 21.37 5.56
CA ASP A 122 -3.82 20.68 4.25
C ASP A 122 -2.55 19.83 4.13
N ILE A 123 -1.40 20.33 4.63
CA ILE A 123 -0.14 19.59 4.63
C ILE A 123 -0.22 18.38 5.56
N VAL A 124 -0.73 18.59 6.78
CA VAL A 124 -0.86 17.55 7.80
C VAL A 124 -1.81 16.46 7.34
N GLU A 125 -2.97 16.82 6.83
CA GLU A 125 -3.95 15.86 6.32
C GLU A 125 -3.41 15.09 5.11
N THR A 126 -2.68 15.75 4.21
CA THR A 126 -2.02 15.08 3.08
C THR A 126 -1.02 14.04 3.56
N ALA A 127 -0.14 14.39 4.49
CA ALA A 127 0.82 13.43 5.05
C ALA A 127 0.13 12.28 5.81
N ASN A 128 -0.95 12.57 6.51
CA ASN A 128 -1.76 11.58 7.21
C ASN A 128 -2.53 10.66 6.26
N HIS A 129 -3.00 11.19 5.12
CA HIS A 129 -3.74 10.42 4.12
C HIS A 129 -2.87 9.32 3.51
N PHE A 130 -1.59 9.55 3.26
CA PHE A 130 -0.67 8.49 2.83
C PHE A 130 -0.62 7.33 3.84
N ARG A 131 -0.64 7.65 5.13
CA ARG A 131 -0.66 6.63 6.21
C ARG A 131 -2.00 5.88 6.26
N CYS A 132 -3.10 6.56 5.94
CA CYS A 132 -4.41 5.91 5.81
C CYS A 132 -4.42 4.92 4.65
N ILE A 133 -3.88 5.28 3.49
CA ILE A 133 -3.75 4.36 2.33
C ILE A 133 -2.92 3.15 2.72
N ASP A 134 -1.80 3.33 3.42
CA ASP A 134 -0.97 2.23 3.90
C ASP A 134 -1.74 1.27 4.80
N LEU A 135 -2.51 1.80 5.75
CA LEU A 135 -3.34 1.01 6.65
C LEU A 135 -4.42 0.23 5.87
N ILE A 136 -5.06 0.88 4.89
CA ILE A 136 -6.08 0.24 4.04
C ILE A 136 -5.47 -0.92 3.25
N ILE A 137 -4.29 -0.75 2.64
CA ILE A 137 -3.60 -1.82 1.91
C ILE A 137 -3.29 -3.00 2.85
N ASP A 138 -2.82 -2.73 4.07
CA ASP A 138 -2.50 -3.78 5.04
C ASP A 138 -3.75 -4.54 5.51
N LYS A 139 -4.88 -3.85 5.64
CA LYS A 139 -6.14 -4.38 6.17
C LYS A 139 -7.13 -4.82 5.09
N ALA A 140 -6.82 -4.66 3.80
CA ALA A 140 -7.76 -4.87 2.68
C ALA A 140 -8.40 -6.27 2.60
N ASN A 141 -7.80 -7.29 3.22
CA ASN A 141 -8.36 -8.64 3.28
C ASN A 141 -9.26 -8.88 4.51
N LEU A 142 -9.42 -7.90 5.37
CA LEU A 142 -10.25 -7.99 6.57
C LEU A 142 -11.60 -7.32 6.34
N ASN A 143 -12.58 -7.71 7.13
CA ASN A 143 -13.86 -7.02 7.15
C ASN A 143 -13.70 -5.58 7.67
N ILE A 144 -14.56 -4.69 7.20
CA ILE A 144 -14.66 -3.35 7.75
C ILE A 144 -15.18 -3.46 9.19
N THR A 145 -14.55 -2.72 10.10
CA THR A 145 -14.94 -2.65 11.50
C THR A 145 -15.04 -1.20 11.94
N GLU A 146 -15.85 -0.94 12.94
CA GLU A 146 -15.95 0.38 13.59
C GLU A 146 -14.56 0.88 14.04
N ASN A 147 -13.77 -0.01 14.64
CA ASN A 147 -12.41 0.33 15.07
C ASN A 147 -11.50 0.73 13.89
N LEU A 148 -11.62 0.10 12.73
CA LEU A 148 -10.86 0.50 11.53
C LEU A 148 -11.26 1.91 11.07
N ILE A 149 -12.55 2.22 11.05
CA ILE A 149 -13.06 3.55 10.68
C ILE A 149 -12.55 4.61 11.65
N LYS A 150 -12.68 4.36 12.96
CA LYS A 150 -12.17 5.26 14.01
C LYS A 150 -10.65 5.44 13.91
N GLN A 151 -9.91 4.38 13.61
CA GLN A 151 -8.46 4.44 13.41
C GLN A 151 -8.08 5.27 12.19
N LEU A 152 -8.79 5.13 11.06
CA LEU A 152 -8.57 5.97 9.87
C LEU A 152 -8.85 7.44 10.17
N HIS A 153 -9.97 7.75 10.83
CA HIS A 153 -10.30 9.11 11.26
C HIS A 153 -9.24 9.67 12.23
N PHE A 154 -8.78 8.86 13.19
CA PHE A 154 -7.71 9.26 14.09
C PHE A 154 -6.42 9.61 13.35
N ILE A 155 -5.99 8.76 12.42
CA ILE A 155 -4.77 9.01 11.64
C ILE A 155 -4.93 10.29 10.80
N LEU A 156 -6.06 10.42 10.10
CA LEU A 156 -6.29 11.51 9.14
C LEU A 156 -6.29 12.87 9.84
N LYS A 157 -7.03 13.01 10.94
CA LYS A 157 -7.25 14.29 11.63
C LYS A 157 -6.27 14.59 12.76
N ASN A 158 -5.38 13.66 13.09
CA ASN A 158 -4.40 13.89 14.16
C ASN A 158 -3.40 15.00 13.78
N GLY A 159 -3.23 15.95 14.68
CA GLY A 159 -2.30 17.09 14.50
C GLY A 159 -2.89 18.28 13.75
N THR A 160 -4.11 18.19 13.24
CA THR A 160 -4.83 19.32 12.62
C THR A 160 -5.36 20.30 13.66
N THR A 161 -5.81 21.46 13.20
CA THR A 161 -6.49 22.45 14.06
C THR A 161 -7.76 21.87 14.69
N ASP A 162 -8.48 21.00 13.96
CA ASP A 162 -9.66 20.32 14.49
C ASP A 162 -9.34 19.44 15.70
N SER A 163 -8.20 18.76 15.70
CA SER A 163 -7.77 17.90 16.81
C SER A 163 -7.55 18.66 18.13
N ARG A 164 -7.48 19.98 18.11
CA ARG A 164 -7.29 20.86 19.27
C ARG A 164 -8.62 21.37 19.86
N LYS A 165 -9.73 21.11 19.17
CA LYS A 165 -11.06 21.57 19.63
C LYS A 165 -11.58 20.61 20.69
N ASN A 166 -12.03 21.13 21.83
CA ASN A 166 -12.51 20.31 22.96
C ASN A 166 -13.75 19.46 22.64
N TRP A 167 -14.51 19.85 21.64
CA TRP A 167 -15.74 19.15 21.21
C TRP A 167 -15.51 18.18 20.04
N PHE A 168 -14.33 18.20 19.41
CA PHE A 168 -13.96 17.32 18.31
C PHE A 168 -13.02 16.23 18.84
N VAL A 169 -13.51 15.00 18.92
CA VAL A 169 -12.71 13.88 19.38
C VAL A 169 -12.19 13.11 18.17
N VAL A 170 -10.89 13.23 17.94
CA VAL A 170 -10.22 12.52 16.83
C VAL A 170 -10.32 11.02 17.03
N GLY A 171 -10.81 10.31 16.03
CA GLY A 171 -11.00 8.87 16.11
C GLY A 171 -12.27 8.43 16.83
N ASP A 172 -13.22 9.35 17.02
CA ASP A 172 -14.51 9.02 17.62
C ASP A 172 -15.65 9.69 16.83
N TYR A 173 -16.88 9.38 17.20
CA TYR A 173 -18.07 9.94 16.60
C TYR A 173 -18.28 11.42 16.99
N LYS A 174 -19.00 12.14 16.14
CA LYS A 174 -19.38 13.53 16.42
C LYS A 174 -20.20 13.63 17.71
N LYS A 175 -19.98 14.71 18.45
CA LYS A 175 -20.73 15.03 19.67
C LYS A 175 -21.74 16.14 19.46
N LEU A 176 -21.62 16.86 18.35
CA LEU A 176 -22.50 17.95 17.99
C LEU A 176 -23.25 17.64 16.69
N PRO A 177 -24.50 18.09 16.54
CA PRO A 177 -25.20 18.05 15.27
C PRO A 177 -24.40 18.80 14.20
N ASN A 178 -24.44 18.33 12.98
CA ASN A 178 -23.85 19.00 11.83
C ASN A 178 -24.75 18.88 10.60
N GLU A 179 -24.47 19.72 9.61
CA GLU A 179 -25.14 19.71 8.32
C GLU A 179 -24.12 19.52 7.22
N VAL A 180 -24.50 18.83 6.17
CA VAL A 180 -23.71 18.63 4.95
C VAL A 180 -24.56 19.04 3.76
N GLY A 181 -24.10 19.99 2.96
CA GLY A 181 -24.84 20.47 1.80
C GLY A 181 -26.24 21.01 2.11
N GLY A 182 -26.46 21.62 3.31
CA GLY A 182 -27.75 22.12 3.77
C GLY A 182 -28.73 21.03 4.26
N ARG A 183 -28.25 19.79 4.41
CA ARG A 183 -29.04 18.70 5.00
C ARG A 183 -28.56 18.39 6.40
N VAL A 184 -29.49 18.30 7.34
CA VAL A 184 -29.21 17.85 8.70
C VAL A 184 -28.83 16.38 8.67
N THR A 185 -27.65 16.06 9.19
CA THR A 185 -27.19 14.66 9.28
C THR A 185 -27.78 13.96 10.51
N ILE A 186 -27.55 12.65 10.62
CA ILE A 186 -28.00 11.84 11.77
C ILE A 186 -27.53 12.48 13.08
N SER A 187 -28.42 12.47 14.09
CA SER A 187 -28.10 13.02 15.42
C SER A 187 -26.96 12.25 16.08
N PRO A 188 -26.10 12.91 16.87
CA PRO A 188 -24.93 12.29 17.49
C PRO A 188 -25.24 11.00 18.24
N GLU A 189 -26.37 10.92 18.93
CA GLU A 189 -26.79 9.78 19.76
C GLU A 189 -27.10 8.52 18.92
N LYS A 190 -27.39 8.69 17.62
CA LYS A 190 -27.77 7.59 16.72
C LYS A 190 -26.61 7.16 15.78
N VAL A 191 -25.56 7.97 15.67
CA VAL A 191 -24.47 7.71 14.70
C VAL A 191 -23.84 6.35 14.93
N GLU A 192 -23.57 5.98 16.17
CA GLU A 192 -22.90 4.71 16.49
C GLU A 192 -23.74 3.51 16.04
N ASP A 193 -25.04 3.50 16.30
CA ASP A 193 -25.92 2.40 15.92
C ASP A 193 -26.08 2.31 14.39
N GLU A 194 -26.20 3.45 13.71
CA GLU A 194 -26.32 3.49 12.26
C GLU A 194 -25.03 3.04 11.56
N VAL A 195 -23.87 3.45 12.05
CA VAL A 195 -22.59 2.98 11.51
C VAL A 195 -22.41 1.49 11.73
N LYS A 196 -22.77 0.95 12.91
CA LYS A 196 -22.74 -0.50 13.17
C LYS A 196 -23.65 -1.26 12.20
N SER A 197 -24.87 -0.78 12.00
CA SER A 197 -25.84 -1.37 11.08
C SER A 197 -25.34 -1.34 9.64
N LEU A 198 -24.73 -0.24 9.21
CA LEU A 198 -24.15 -0.10 7.88
C LEU A 198 -22.97 -1.07 7.66
N ILE A 199 -22.08 -1.18 8.65
CA ILE A 199 -20.95 -2.12 8.61
C ILE A 199 -21.45 -3.57 8.52
N GLU A 200 -22.43 -3.93 9.33
CA GLU A 200 -23.01 -5.27 9.33
C GLU A 200 -23.66 -5.59 7.99
N TRP A 201 -24.49 -4.68 7.46
CA TRP A 201 -25.06 -4.82 6.12
C TRP A 201 -23.99 -5.08 5.07
N TYR A 202 -22.96 -4.24 5.01
CA TYR A 202 -21.91 -4.36 4.00
C TYR A 202 -21.08 -5.64 4.15
N ASN A 203 -20.74 -6.03 5.38
CA ASN A 203 -19.95 -7.24 5.62
C ASN A 203 -20.70 -8.52 5.28
N ASN A 204 -22.03 -8.54 5.36
CA ASN A 204 -22.87 -9.69 5.03
C ASN A 204 -23.04 -9.91 3.52
N ILE A 205 -22.67 -8.97 2.66
CA ILE A 205 -22.71 -9.13 1.22
C ILE A 205 -21.59 -10.09 0.78
N LYS A 206 -21.97 -11.27 0.27
CA LYS A 206 -21.01 -12.32 -0.13
C LYS A 206 -20.18 -11.93 -1.35
N ASN A 207 -20.83 -11.36 -2.37
CA ASN A 207 -20.20 -10.95 -3.64
C ASN A 207 -20.46 -9.45 -3.83
N LYS A 208 -19.55 -8.64 -3.28
CA LYS A 208 -19.66 -7.19 -3.35
C LYS A 208 -19.46 -6.69 -4.78
N THR A 209 -20.38 -5.85 -5.21
CA THR A 209 -20.35 -5.16 -6.51
C THR A 209 -19.95 -3.71 -6.35
N LEU A 210 -19.71 -3.02 -7.47
CA LEU A 210 -19.46 -1.57 -7.45
C LEU A 210 -20.65 -0.80 -6.86
N ASN A 211 -21.89 -1.26 -7.13
CA ASN A 211 -23.09 -0.61 -6.58
C ASN A 211 -23.15 -0.71 -5.06
N ASP A 212 -22.72 -1.84 -4.48
CA ASP A 212 -22.68 -2.00 -3.01
C ASP A 212 -21.64 -1.06 -2.38
N ILE A 213 -20.52 -0.81 -3.07
CA ILE A 213 -19.50 0.14 -2.62
C ILE A 213 -20.05 1.57 -2.67
N ILE A 214 -20.74 1.94 -3.77
CA ILE A 214 -21.36 3.25 -3.92
C ILE A 214 -22.45 3.46 -2.87
N GLU A 215 -23.30 2.46 -2.62
CA GLU A 215 -24.35 2.51 -1.61
C GLU A 215 -23.75 2.65 -0.19
N PHE A 216 -22.66 1.92 0.11
CA PHE A 216 -21.96 2.07 1.39
C PHE A 216 -21.44 3.49 1.57
N HIS A 217 -20.81 4.04 0.54
CA HIS A 217 -20.25 5.41 0.58
C HIS A 217 -21.36 6.44 0.78
N TYR A 218 -22.43 6.36 -0.03
CA TYR A 218 -23.57 7.29 0.06
C TYR A 218 -24.27 7.27 1.43
N ARG A 219 -24.38 6.09 2.06
CA ARG A 219 -24.98 5.97 3.39
C ARG A 219 -24.05 6.36 4.52
N PHE A 220 -22.74 6.34 4.27
CA PHE A 220 -21.74 6.71 5.25
C PHE A 220 -21.58 8.24 5.37
N GLU A 221 -21.74 8.96 4.25
CA GLU A 221 -21.78 10.44 4.22
C GLU A 221 -23.06 10.99 4.84
#